data_05dbcf6730232ff3562fe69cdd440345
#
_entry.id   05dbcf6730232ff3562fe69cdd440345
#
_cell.length_a   1.000
_cell.length_b   1.000
_cell.length_c   1.000
_cell.angle_alpha   90.00
_cell.angle_beta   90.00
_cell.angle_gamma   90.00
#
_symmetry.space_group_name_H-M   'P 1'
#
loop_
_entity.id
_entity.type
_entity.pdbx_description
1 polymer ?
#
loop_
_entity_poly.entity_id
_entity_poly.type
_entity_poly.pdbx_seq_one_letter_code
_entity_poly.pdbx_strand_id
1 'polypeptide(L)'
;MYLKEIGKVPLLSAEEEIELAKKMEQGDENAKKRLAEANLRLVVSIAKRYVGRGMLFLDLIQEGNLGLIKAVEKFDYRKGYKFSTYATWWIRQAITRAIADQARTIRIPVHMVETINKLIRVSRQLLQELGREPTPEEIFRISRTRSTGMSISSAISSGVGFSGDPYR
;
A
#
# COMPACT_ATOMS: atom_id res chain seq x y z
N MET A 1 -25.46 -0.75 -9.58
CA MET A 1 -25.42 -1.82 -10.59
C MET A 1 -24.18 -2.71 -10.38
N TYR A 2 -22.97 -2.22 -10.48
CA TYR A 2 -21.71 -2.98 -10.31
C TYR A 2 -21.64 -3.88 -9.05
N LEU A 3 -21.96 -3.35 -7.86
CA LEU A 3 -21.92 -4.14 -6.60
C LEU A 3 -22.91 -5.30 -6.56
N LYS A 4 -24.02 -5.20 -7.26
CA LYS A 4 -24.99 -6.31 -7.41
C LYS A 4 -24.46 -7.41 -8.32
N GLU A 5 -23.75 -7.05 -9.38
CA GLU A 5 -23.21 -8.00 -10.34
C GLU A 5 -22.07 -8.83 -9.77
N ILE A 6 -21.10 -8.19 -9.12
CA ILE A 6 -19.98 -8.89 -8.47
C ILE A 6 -20.46 -9.80 -7.32
N GLY A 7 -21.61 -9.48 -6.70
CA GLY A 7 -22.22 -10.29 -5.65
C GLY A 7 -22.81 -11.61 -6.13
N LYS A 8 -23.09 -11.75 -7.44
CA LYS A 8 -23.63 -12.99 -8.03
C LYS A 8 -22.57 -14.05 -8.29
N VAL A 9 -21.31 -13.64 -8.40
CA VAL A 9 -20.21 -14.56 -8.65
C VAL A 9 -19.92 -15.37 -7.37
N PRO A 10 -19.95 -16.72 -7.43
CA PRO A 10 -19.65 -17.56 -6.28
C PRO A 10 -18.19 -17.42 -5.84
N LEU A 11 -17.96 -17.57 -4.54
CA LEU A 11 -16.61 -17.60 -3.99
C LEU A 11 -15.94 -18.92 -4.37
N LEU A 12 -14.64 -18.88 -4.62
CA LEU A 12 -13.84 -20.07 -4.93
C LEU A 12 -13.37 -20.74 -3.65
N SER A 13 -13.32 -22.08 -3.66
CA SER A 13 -12.62 -22.86 -2.66
C SER A 13 -11.09 -22.81 -2.88
N ALA A 14 -10.29 -23.20 -1.88
CA ALA A 14 -8.85 -23.25 -2.01
C ALA A 14 -8.39 -24.24 -3.12
N GLU A 15 -9.14 -25.31 -3.31
CA GLU A 15 -8.89 -26.32 -4.34
C GLU A 15 -9.16 -25.78 -5.74
N GLU A 16 -10.27 -25.06 -5.90
CA GLU A 16 -10.61 -24.37 -7.16
C GLU A 16 -9.61 -23.27 -7.51
N GLU A 17 -9.07 -22.52 -6.52
CA GLU A 17 -8.00 -21.54 -6.75
C GLU A 17 -6.76 -22.21 -7.33
N ILE A 18 -6.36 -23.38 -6.82
CA ILE A 18 -5.20 -24.15 -7.30
C ILE A 18 -5.47 -24.71 -8.71
N GLU A 19 -6.66 -25.24 -8.98
CA GLU A 19 -7.03 -25.73 -10.31
C GLU A 19 -6.98 -24.63 -11.37
N LEU A 20 -7.55 -23.47 -11.04
CA LEU A 20 -7.51 -22.31 -11.94
C LEU A 20 -6.08 -21.83 -12.15
N ALA A 21 -5.25 -21.80 -11.11
CA ALA A 21 -3.85 -21.43 -11.24
C ALA A 21 -3.06 -22.38 -12.15
N LYS A 22 -3.31 -23.70 -12.09
CA LYS A 22 -2.72 -24.69 -13.00
C LYS A 22 -3.15 -24.46 -14.46
N LYS A 23 -4.43 -24.17 -14.70
CA LYS A 23 -4.94 -23.84 -16.04
C LYS A 23 -4.32 -22.54 -16.58
N MET A 24 -4.11 -21.56 -15.71
CA MET A 24 -3.44 -20.31 -16.08
C MET A 24 -2.00 -20.50 -16.53
N GLU A 25 -1.24 -21.43 -15.92
CA GLU A 25 0.11 -21.81 -16.39
C GLU A 25 0.09 -22.43 -17.81
N GLN A 26 -1.02 -23.07 -18.18
CA GLN A 26 -1.23 -23.61 -19.52
C GLN A 26 -1.68 -22.55 -20.55
N GLY A 27 -1.84 -21.31 -20.13
CA GLY A 27 -2.24 -20.18 -20.99
C GLY A 27 -3.75 -19.97 -21.10
N ASP A 28 -4.56 -20.56 -20.22
CA ASP A 28 -6.02 -20.38 -20.25
C ASP A 28 -6.44 -18.98 -19.73
N GLU A 29 -6.82 -18.11 -20.66
CA GLU A 29 -7.31 -16.76 -20.36
C GLU A 29 -8.67 -16.78 -19.63
N ASN A 30 -9.51 -17.81 -19.85
CA ASN A 30 -10.78 -17.93 -19.15
C ASN A 30 -10.57 -18.24 -17.66
N ALA A 31 -9.55 -19.03 -17.33
CA ALA A 31 -9.17 -19.30 -15.94
C ALA A 31 -8.71 -18.02 -15.23
N LYS A 32 -7.92 -17.17 -15.89
CA LYS A 32 -7.50 -15.85 -15.35
C LYS A 32 -8.71 -14.98 -15.07
N LYS A 33 -9.62 -14.86 -16.03
CA LYS A 33 -10.84 -14.06 -15.92
C LYS A 33 -11.70 -14.55 -14.77
N ARG A 34 -11.93 -15.85 -14.65
CA ARG A 34 -12.74 -16.43 -13.56
C ARG A 34 -12.14 -16.21 -12.20
N LEU A 35 -10.81 -16.35 -12.05
CA LEU A 35 -10.11 -16.05 -10.79
C LEU A 35 -10.22 -14.57 -10.41
N ALA A 36 -10.10 -13.66 -11.37
CA ALA A 36 -10.27 -12.22 -11.15
C ALA A 36 -11.71 -11.89 -10.74
N GLU A 37 -12.71 -12.37 -11.48
CA GLU A 37 -14.13 -12.09 -11.21
C GLU A 37 -14.57 -12.54 -9.83
N ALA A 38 -14.15 -13.72 -9.38
CA ALA A 38 -14.48 -14.24 -8.05
C ALA A 38 -13.87 -13.39 -6.91
N ASN A 39 -12.81 -12.62 -7.20
CA ASN A 39 -12.10 -11.79 -6.23
C ASN A 39 -12.41 -10.28 -6.32
N LEU A 40 -13.33 -9.82 -7.17
CA LEU A 40 -13.74 -8.42 -7.24
C LEU A 40 -14.31 -7.91 -5.91
N ARG A 41 -14.99 -8.76 -5.15
CA ARG A 41 -15.52 -8.44 -3.80
C ARG A 41 -14.40 -8.11 -2.82
N LEU A 42 -13.23 -8.76 -2.94
CA LEU A 42 -12.05 -8.47 -2.14
C LEU A 42 -11.54 -7.05 -2.43
N VAL A 43 -11.49 -6.65 -3.71
CA VAL A 43 -11.10 -5.28 -4.10
C VAL A 43 -11.99 -4.25 -3.44
N VAL A 44 -13.32 -4.43 -3.50
CA VAL A 44 -14.28 -3.51 -2.87
C VAL A 44 -14.06 -3.41 -1.36
N SER A 45 -13.83 -4.52 -0.68
CA SER A 45 -13.60 -4.55 0.77
C SER A 45 -12.34 -3.78 1.18
N ILE A 46 -11.29 -3.84 0.34
CA ILE A 46 -10.04 -3.11 0.56
C ILE A 46 -10.25 -1.62 0.22
N ALA A 47 -10.85 -1.30 -0.93
CA ALA A 47 -11.08 0.07 -1.39
C ALA A 47 -11.90 0.90 -0.39
N LYS A 48 -12.86 0.30 0.30
CA LYS A 48 -13.66 0.96 1.36
C LYS A 48 -12.80 1.62 2.44
N ARG A 49 -11.64 1.06 2.77
CA ARG A 49 -10.73 1.60 3.80
C ARG A 49 -9.99 2.86 3.36
N TYR A 50 -10.03 3.18 2.06
CA TYR A 50 -9.32 4.31 1.46
C TYR A 50 -10.25 5.44 1.02
N VAL A 51 -11.55 5.32 1.28
CA VAL A 51 -12.55 6.37 1.01
C VAL A 51 -12.21 7.63 1.81
N GLY A 52 -12.45 8.79 1.22
CA GLY A 52 -12.18 10.09 1.85
C GLY A 52 -10.72 10.58 1.74
N ARG A 53 -9.89 9.92 0.94
CA ARG A 53 -8.48 10.28 0.72
C ARG A 53 -8.21 11.05 -0.58
N GLY A 54 -9.23 11.73 -1.12
CA GLY A 54 -9.09 12.58 -2.31
C GLY A 54 -9.36 11.88 -3.64
N MET A 55 -9.84 10.63 -3.63
CA MET A 55 -10.31 9.90 -4.81
C MET A 55 -11.74 9.40 -4.61
N LEU A 56 -12.50 9.31 -5.69
CA LEU A 56 -13.84 8.72 -5.68
C LEU A 56 -13.77 7.21 -5.42
N PHE A 57 -14.78 6.69 -4.74
CA PHE A 57 -14.82 5.26 -4.39
C PHE A 57 -14.75 4.34 -5.62
N LEU A 58 -15.42 4.70 -6.70
CA LEU A 58 -15.37 3.92 -7.95
C LEU A 58 -13.97 3.93 -8.58
N ASP A 59 -13.25 5.06 -8.51
CA ASP A 59 -11.89 5.16 -9.03
C ASP A 59 -10.93 4.29 -8.20
N LEU A 60 -11.10 4.27 -6.87
CA LEU A 60 -10.35 3.38 -5.98
C LEU A 60 -10.58 1.90 -6.32
N ILE A 61 -11.82 1.52 -6.66
CA ILE A 61 -12.13 0.16 -7.11
C ILE A 61 -11.43 -0.15 -8.43
N GLN A 62 -11.45 0.77 -9.41
CA GLN A 62 -10.80 0.53 -10.71
C GLN A 62 -9.28 0.38 -10.56
N GLU A 63 -8.64 1.23 -9.78
CA GLU A 63 -7.21 1.09 -9.48
C GLU A 63 -6.91 -0.22 -8.74
N GLY A 64 -7.78 -0.60 -7.80
CA GLY A 64 -7.70 -1.88 -7.12
C GLY A 64 -7.86 -3.08 -8.06
N ASN A 65 -8.74 -2.99 -9.06
CA ASN A 65 -8.92 -4.02 -10.09
C ASN A 65 -7.65 -4.17 -10.95
N LEU A 66 -6.97 -3.09 -11.30
CA LEU A 66 -5.66 -3.17 -11.98
C LEU A 66 -4.62 -3.88 -11.12
N GLY A 67 -4.63 -3.65 -9.81
CA GLY A 67 -3.80 -4.38 -8.85
C GLY A 67 -4.16 -5.87 -8.81
N LEU A 68 -5.45 -6.21 -8.81
CA LEU A 68 -5.93 -7.59 -8.83
C LEU A 68 -5.48 -8.33 -10.10
N ILE A 69 -5.59 -7.72 -11.28
CA ILE A 69 -5.14 -8.31 -12.56
C ILE A 69 -3.65 -8.66 -12.49
N LYS A 70 -2.81 -7.73 -12.00
CA LYS A 70 -1.38 -7.99 -11.79
C LYS A 70 -1.11 -9.11 -10.78
N ALA A 71 -1.96 -9.25 -9.75
CA ALA A 71 -1.85 -10.34 -8.79
C ALA A 71 -2.16 -11.68 -9.45
N VAL A 72 -3.21 -11.74 -10.29
CA VAL A 72 -3.58 -12.94 -11.04
C VAL A 72 -2.45 -13.39 -11.96
N GLU A 73 -1.85 -12.46 -12.71
CA GLU A 73 -0.74 -12.77 -13.65
C GLU A 73 0.51 -13.32 -12.95
N LYS A 74 0.78 -12.90 -11.71
CA LYS A 74 1.98 -13.24 -10.95
C LYS A 74 1.76 -14.25 -9.84
N PHE A 75 0.56 -14.82 -9.76
CA PHE A 75 0.23 -15.77 -8.71
C PHE A 75 0.92 -17.12 -8.93
N ASP A 76 1.62 -17.59 -7.91
CA ASP A 76 2.25 -18.91 -7.88
C ASP A 76 1.66 -19.76 -6.75
N TYR A 77 0.82 -20.74 -7.12
CA TYR A 77 0.16 -21.62 -6.17
C TYR A 77 1.11 -22.55 -5.42
N ARG A 78 2.32 -22.79 -5.94
CA ARG A 78 3.35 -23.66 -5.31
C ARG A 78 3.85 -23.11 -3.99
N LYS A 79 3.67 -21.82 -3.76
CA LYS A 79 4.07 -21.16 -2.52
C LYS A 79 3.14 -21.42 -1.32
N GLY A 80 2.00 -22.08 -1.51
CA GLY A 80 1.11 -22.55 -0.45
C GLY A 80 0.25 -21.50 0.23
N TYR A 81 0.26 -20.23 -0.21
CA TYR A 81 -0.66 -19.22 0.34
C TYR A 81 -1.97 -19.16 -0.43
N LYS A 82 -3.04 -18.72 0.26
CA LYS A 82 -4.30 -18.38 -0.40
C LYS A 82 -4.09 -17.19 -1.36
N PHE A 83 -4.75 -17.24 -2.50
CA PHE A 83 -4.73 -16.15 -3.47
C PHE A 83 -5.09 -14.79 -2.85
N SER A 84 -6.13 -14.76 -1.99
CA SER A 84 -6.56 -13.54 -1.30
C SER A 84 -5.46 -12.84 -0.50
N THR A 85 -4.58 -13.62 0.16
CA THR A 85 -3.45 -13.07 0.93
C THR A 85 -2.45 -12.36 0.02
N TYR A 86 -2.11 -12.99 -1.10
CA TYR A 86 -1.21 -12.42 -2.10
C TYR A 86 -1.82 -11.22 -2.83
N ALA A 87 -3.07 -11.35 -3.29
CA ALA A 87 -3.78 -10.30 -4.01
C ALA A 87 -3.98 -9.03 -3.17
N THR A 88 -4.21 -9.17 -1.86
CA THR A 88 -4.38 -8.03 -0.95
C THR A 88 -3.21 -7.06 -1.01
N TRP A 89 -1.97 -7.57 -1.13
CA TRP A 89 -0.79 -6.72 -1.24
C TRP A 89 -0.80 -5.90 -2.54
N TRP A 90 -1.08 -6.53 -3.68
CA TRP A 90 -1.12 -5.88 -4.99
C TRP A 90 -2.25 -4.84 -5.10
N ILE A 91 -3.43 -5.19 -4.60
CA ILE A 91 -4.60 -4.30 -4.57
C ILE A 91 -4.28 -3.06 -3.73
N ARG A 92 -3.73 -3.26 -2.53
CA ARG A 92 -3.35 -2.17 -1.62
C ARG A 92 -2.29 -1.28 -2.25
N GLN A 93 -1.27 -1.86 -2.85
CA GLN A 93 -0.19 -1.14 -3.52
C GLN A 93 -0.73 -0.27 -4.67
N ALA A 94 -1.61 -0.83 -5.52
CA ALA A 94 -2.20 -0.09 -6.63
C ALA A 94 -3.03 1.10 -6.13
N ILE A 95 -3.93 0.88 -5.16
CA ILE A 95 -4.77 1.94 -4.57
C ILE A 95 -3.90 3.03 -3.92
N THR A 96 -2.91 2.65 -3.11
CA THR A 96 -2.05 3.63 -2.41
C THR A 96 -1.24 4.47 -3.39
N ARG A 97 -0.74 3.85 -4.46
CA ARG A 97 0.00 4.55 -5.52
C ARG A 97 -0.90 5.51 -6.29
N ALA A 98 -2.12 5.08 -6.63
CA ALA A 98 -3.09 5.92 -7.32
C ALA A 98 -3.48 7.14 -6.47
N ILE A 99 -3.71 6.98 -5.17
CA ILE A 99 -3.98 8.08 -4.25
C ILE A 99 -2.79 9.06 -4.22
N ALA A 100 -1.55 8.55 -4.12
CA ALA A 100 -0.37 9.41 -4.11
C ALA A 100 -0.22 10.22 -5.41
N ASP A 101 -0.63 9.66 -6.54
CA ASP A 101 -0.45 10.23 -7.87
C ASP A 101 -1.59 11.15 -8.30
N GLN A 102 -2.83 10.86 -7.92
CA GLN A 102 -4.05 11.48 -8.46
C GLN A 102 -4.89 12.26 -7.43
N ALA A 103 -4.71 12.04 -6.11
CA ALA A 103 -5.57 12.64 -5.10
C ALA A 103 -5.39 14.16 -4.91
N ARG A 104 -4.36 14.75 -5.48
CA ARG A 104 -4.05 16.19 -5.34
C ARG A 104 -4.31 16.94 -6.63
N THR A 105 -4.98 18.09 -6.54
CA THR A 105 -5.19 19.01 -7.68
C THR A 105 -3.87 19.43 -8.33
N ILE A 106 -2.86 19.74 -7.51
CA ILE A 106 -1.47 19.95 -7.98
C ILE A 106 -0.73 18.64 -7.73
N ARG A 107 -0.35 17.98 -8.83
CA ARG A 107 0.36 16.71 -8.79
C ARG A 107 1.73 16.84 -8.12
N ILE A 108 1.96 16.01 -7.12
CA ILE A 108 3.26 15.86 -6.47
C ILE A 108 3.83 14.49 -6.83
N PRO A 109 5.13 14.38 -7.22
CA PRO A 109 5.75 13.08 -7.50
C PRO A 109 5.62 12.12 -6.32
N VAL A 110 5.41 10.83 -6.61
CA VAL A 110 5.14 9.80 -5.58
C VAL A 110 6.24 9.74 -4.52
N HIS A 111 7.52 9.85 -4.91
CA HIS A 111 8.63 9.85 -3.97
C HIS A 111 8.60 11.01 -2.97
N MET A 112 8.08 12.17 -3.37
CA MET A 112 7.88 13.30 -2.45
C MET A 112 6.74 13.03 -1.46
N VAL A 113 5.66 12.39 -1.91
CA VAL A 113 4.56 11.96 -1.03
C VAL A 113 5.06 10.95 0.00
N GLU A 114 5.91 10.00 -0.41
CA GLU A 114 6.53 9.03 0.49
C GLU A 114 7.43 9.71 1.53
N THR A 115 8.22 10.70 1.11
CA THR A 115 9.06 11.50 2.00
C THR A 115 8.21 12.27 3.02
N ILE A 116 7.16 12.94 2.58
CA ILE A 116 6.23 13.66 3.47
C ILE A 116 5.60 12.71 4.49
N ASN A 117 5.13 11.53 4.04
CA ASN A 117 4.54 10.53 4.93
C ASN A 117 5.56 9.99 5.95
N LYS A 118 6.84 9.84 5.54
CA LYS A 118 7.93 9.46 6.44
C LYS A 118 8.16 10.52 7.50
N LEU A 119 8.23 11.80 7.11
CA LEU A 119 8.41 12.92 8.05
C LEU A 119 7.25 13.03 9.05
N ILE A 120 6.00 12.91 8.58
CA ILE A 120 4.80 12.93 9.46
C ILE A 120 4.87 11.78 10.48
N ARG A 121 5.31 10.60 10.07
CA ARG A 121 5.46 9.45 10.97
C ARG A 121 6.52 9.69 12.03
N VAL A 122 7.68 10.23 11.64
CA VAL A 122 8.76 10.59 12.57
C VAL A 122 8.31 11.68 13.54
N SER A 123 7.63 12.71 13.05
CA SER A 123 7.09 13.79 13.89
C SER A 123 6.12 13.27 14.96
N ARG A 124 5.19 12.36 14.59
CA ARG A 124 4.26 11.75 15.56
C ARG A 124 4.97 10.90 16.60
N GLN A 125 5.99 10.15 16.21
CA GLN A 125 6.77 9.36 17.16
C GLN A 125 7.55 10.26 18.14
N LEU A 126 8.18 11.32 17.65
CA LEU A 126 8.86 12.30 18.50
C LEU A 126 7.90 13.01 19.46
N LEU A 127 6.70 13.34 18.99
CA LEU A 127 5.67 13.92 19.85
C LEU A 127 5.32 13.00 21.03
N GLN A 128 5.24 11.68 20.78
CA GLN A 128 4.98 10.69 21.84
C GLN A 128 6.16 10.53 22.81
N GLU A 129 7.41 10.59 22.32
CA GLU A 129 8.60 10.41 23.15
C GLU A 129 8.97 11.68 23.93
N LEU A 130 8.82 12.86 23.32
CA LEU A 130 9.23 14.14 23.92
C LEU A 130 8.10 14.81 24.73
N GLY A 131 6.83 14.41 24.51
CA GLY A 131 5.66 15.06 25.13
C GLY A 131 5.39 16.49 24.66
N ARG A 132 6.15 16.99 23.65
CA ARG A 132 6.01 18.31 23.01
C ARG A 132 6.14 18.20 21.49
N GLU A 133 5.72 19.22 20.78
CA GLU A 133 5.94 19.28 19.33
C GLU A 133 7.46 19.31 19.03
N PRO A 134 7.93 18.41 18.12
CA PRO A 134 9.32 18.37 17.71
C PRO A 134 9.67 19.54 16.81
N THR A 135 10.88 20.06 16.94
CA THR A 135 11.39 21.09 16.03
C THR A 135 11.70 20.49 14.64
N PRO A 136 11.68 21.31 13.55
CA PRO A 136 12.06 20.84 12.22
C PRO A 136 13.44 20.18 12.16
N GLU A 137 14.39 20.68 12.97
CA GLU A 137 15.75 20.15 13.04
C GLU A 137 15.80 18.76 13.67
N GLU A 138 15.02 18.52 14.73
CA GLU A 138 14.88 17.21 15.38
C GLU A 138 14.26 16.18 14.42
N ILE A 139 13.23 16.57 13.68
CA ILE A 139 12.59 15.73 12.66
C ILE A 139 13.60 15.39 11.56
N PHE A 140 14.34 16.38 11.06
CA PHE A 140 15.33 16.18 10.00
C PHE A 140 16.45 15.24 10.44
N ARG A 141 17.03 15.47 11.62
CA ARG A 141 18.09 14.64 12.20
C ARG A 141 17.66 13.17 12.29
N ILE A 142 16.49 12.90 12.85
CA ILE A 142 16.01 11.52 13.03
C ILE A 142 15.61 10.88 11.71
N SER A 143 15.01 11.64 10.78
CA SER A 143 14.66 11.11 9.45
C SER A 143 15.91 10.66 8.67
N ARG A 144 17.04 11.34 8.84
CA ARG A 144 18.35 11.00 8.23
C ARG A 144 18.98 9.79 8.92
N THR A 145 19.00 9.76 10.25
CA THR A 145 19.62 8.67 11.04
C THR A 145 18.89 7.34 10.84
N ARG A 146 17.55 7.37 10.66
CA ARG A 146 16.76 6.18 10.37
C ARG A 146 17.03 5.56 8.99
N SER A 147 17.60 6.31 8.06
CA SER A 147 18.11 5.77 6.80
C SER A 147 19.33 4.88 7.00
N THR A 148 20.01 5.01 8.15
CA THR A 148 21.19 4.22 8.57
C THR A 148 20.87 3.10 9.56
N GLY A 149 19.58 2.82 9.84
CA GLY A 149 19.15 1.66 10.66
C GLY A 149 19.19 1.86 12.18
N MET A 150 19.50 3.05 12.71
CA MET A 150 19.51 3.33 14.15
C MET A 150 18.10 3.54 14.72
N SER A 151 17.86 3.10 15.96
CA SER A 151 16.62 3.35 16.68
C SER A 151 16.53 4.83 17.14
N ILE A 152 15.29 5.33 17.29
CA ILE A 152 15.04 6.73 17.68
C ILE A 152 15.59 7.01 19.08
N SER A 153 15.41 6.10 20.04
CA SER A 153 15.92 6.21 21.40
C SER A 153 17.46 6.30 21.43
N SER A 154 18.14 5.52 20.58
CA SER A 154 19.59 5.56 20.43
C SER A 154 20.07 6.89 19.80
N ALA A 155 19.30 7.45 18.87
CA ALA A 155 19.62 8.72 18.22
C ALA A 155 19.43 9.94 19.16
N ILE A 156 18.46 9.86 20.08
CA ILE A 156 18.22 10.88 21.10
C ILE A 156 19.29 10.80 22.19
N SER A 157 19.62 9.61 22.69
CA SER A 157 20.58 9.42 23.78
C SER A 157 22.03 9.63 23.37
N SER A 158 22.38 9.40 22.10
CA SER A 158 23.76 9.57 21.61
C SER A 158 24.21 11.02 21.48
N GLY A 159 23.37 12.01 21.85
CA GLY A 159 23.78 13.42 22.06
C GLY A 159 24.82 13.94 21.07
N VAL A 160 24.74 13.57 19.78
CA VAL A 160 25.67 14.08 18.78
C VAL A 160 25.47 15.58 18.68
N GLY A 161 26.28 16.27 19.47
CA GLY A 161 26.30 17.71 19.55
C GLY A 161 26.41 18.29 18.14
N PHE A 162 25.44 19.07 17.77
CA PHE A 162 25.50 19.91 16.60
C PHE A 162 26.32 21.15 16.96
N SER A 163 27.65 21.01 16.86
CA SER A 163 28.58 22.13 16.77
C SER A 163 28.81 22.41 15.29
N GLY A 164 28.03 23.29 14.73
CA GLY A 164 28.15 23.67 13.33
C GLY A 164 27.05 24.64 12.94
N ASP A 165 27.28 25.91 13.21
CA ASP A 165 26.48 27.04 12.73
C ASP A 165 26.57 27.08 11.19
N PRO A 166 25.46 26.91 10.42
CA PRO A 166 25.51 26.91 8.96
C PRO A 166 25.60 28.30 8.33
N TYR A 167 25.79 29.38 9.15
CA TYR A 167 25.87 30.78 8.72
C TYR A 167 27.12 31.50 9.24
N ARG A 168 28.25 30.78 9.24
CA ARG A 168 29.55 31.46 9.39
C ARG A 168 30.45 31.13 8.25
#